data_cef5cc01ec1b729f9e0e735865f65bb4
#
_entry.id   cef5cc01ec1b729f9e0e735865f65bb4
#
_cell.length_a   1.000
_cell.length_b   1.000
_cell.length_c   1.000
_cell.angle_alpha   90.00
_cell.angle_beta   90.00
_cell.angle_gamma   90.00
#
_symmetry.space_group_name_H-M   'P 1'
#
loop_
_entity.id
_entity.type
_entity.pdbx_description
1 polymer ?
#
loop_
_entity_poly.entity_id
_entity_poly.type
_entity_poly.pdbx_seq_one_letter_code
_entity_poly.pdbx_strand_id
1 'polypeptide(L)'
;MPTERTRSEYRLALVVEPAAASVGALAIRLIERGDRVAAAQLLLSAYRGTIDDEGEDDEAALDAIDHYFTHIIWPSSFVVLDGMQLVAMSLVVIVDEHHYIDPVATASSHKGRGIGRAAVTESLRSLASTGVADVGATIIDGNTASERLFAGLGFARVGEWV
;
A
#
# COMPACT_ATOMS: atom_id res chain seq x y z
N MET A 1 -9.11 -26.28 8.17
CA MET A 1 -9.91 -25.27 7.43
C MET A 1 -9.23 -23.93 7.58
N PRO A 2 -8.81 -23.29 6.50
CA PRO A 2 -8.38 -21.92 6.63
C PRO A 2 -9.59 -21.10 7.10
N THR A 3 -9.41 -20.37 8.17
CA THR A 3 -10.41 -19.43 8.65
C THR A 3 -10.60 -18.39 7.54
N GLU A 4 -11.80 -18.27 7.04
CA GLU A 4 -12.13 -17.27 6.03
C GLU A 4 -11.80 -15.90 6.62
N ARG A 5 -10.81 -15.22 6.04
CA ARG A 5 -10.39 -13.91 6.51
C ARG A 5 -11.33 -12.87 5.93
N THR A 6 -12.14 -12.28 6.78
CA THR A 6 -13.02 -11.18 6.37
C THR A 6 -12.20 -9.92 6.15
N ARG A 7 -12.63 -9.11 5.18
CA ARG A 7 -12.06 -7.81 4.88
C ARG A 7 -13.11 -6.73 5.04
N SER A 8 -12.68 -5.57 5.45
CA SER A 8 -13.53 -4.38 5.47
C SER A 8 -13.04 -3.36 4.46
N GLU A 9 -13.97 -2.61 3.89
CA GLU A 9 -13.68 -1.49 3.00
C GLU A 9 -13.63 -0.19 3.80
N TYR A 10 -12.60 0.60 3.51
CA TYR A 10 -12.38 1.94 4.03
C TYR A 10 -12.33 2.92 2.88
N ARG A 11 -12.82 4.13 3.08
CA ARG A 11 -12.81 5.16 2.04
C ARG A 11 -12.39 6.51 2.59
N LEU A 12 -11.78 7.31 1.71
CA LEU A 12 -11.38 8.69 1.97
C LEU A 12 -11.84 9.57 0.81
N ALA A 13 -12.54 10.65 1.11
CA ALA A 13 -12.83 11.71 0.13
C ALA A 13 -11.58 12.59 -0.04
N LEU A 14 -11.16 12.78 -1.29
CA LEU A 14 -9.99 13.59 -1.64
C LEU A 14 -10.42 15.04 -1.92
N VAL A 15 -10.97 15.71 -0.91
CA VAL A 15 -11.45 17.10 -1.02
C VAL A 15 -10.34 18.14 -0.88
N VAL A 16 -9.23 17.76 -0.25
CA VAL A 16 -8.04 18.59 -0.06
C VAL A 16 -6.80 17.75 -0.36
N GLU A 17 -5.87 18.31 -1.15
CA GLU A 17 -4.60 17.64 -1.41
C GLU A 17 -3.78 17.56 -0.12
N PRO A 18 -3.34 16.35 0.31
CA PRO A 18 -2.48 16.21 1.48
C PRO A 18 -1.16 16.96 1.33
N ALA A 19 -0.59 17.40 2.44
CA ALA A 19 0.75 17.96 2.45
C ALA A 19 1.79 16.90 2.03
N ALA A 20 2.89 17.34 1.44
CA ALA A 20 3.98 16.45 1.05
C ALA A 20 4.50 15.66 2.24
N ALA A 21 4.76 14.36 2.04
CA ALA A 21 5.35 13.52 3.05
C ALA A 21 6.83 13.85 3.27
N SER A 22 7.29 13.70 4.51
CA SER A 22 8.71 13.79 4.84
C SER A 22 9.15 12.50 5.52
N VAL A 23 10.25 11.93 5.04
CA VAL A 23 10.84 10.69 5.57
C VAL A 23 12.30 10.90 6.00
N GLY A 24 12.70 12.12 6.29
CA GLY A 24 14.08 12.45 6.69
C GLY A 24 15.09 12.14 5.59
N ALA A 25 16.09 11.30 5.90
CA ALA A 25 17.13 10.93 4.97
C ALA A 25 16.71 9.88 3.91
N LEU A 26 15.51 9.34 4.00
CA LEU A 26 14.98 8.38 3.03
C LEU A 26 14.48 9.11 1.78
N ALA A 27 14.41 8.41 0.66
CA ALA A 27 13.90 8.95 -0.60
C ALA A 27 12.54 8.33 -0.95
N ILE A 28 11.65 9.15 -1.53
CA ILE A 28 10.38 8.69 -2.10
C ILE A 28 10.40 8.96 -3.59
N ARG A 29 10.05 7.97 -4.39
CA ARG A 29 9.90 8.12 -5.84
C ARG A 29 8.77 7.24 -6.38
N LEU A 30 8.39 7.47 -7.62
CA LEU A 30 7.50 6.55 -8.34
C LEU A 30 8.14 5.16 -8.45
N ILE A 31 7.30 4.12 -8.36
CA ILE A 31 7.74 2.77 -8.64
C ILE A 31 8.10 2.62 -10.12
N GLU A 32 9.07 1.79 -10.41
CA GLU A 32 9.57 1.51 -11.76
C GLU A 32 9.50 0.00 -12.04
N ARG A 33 9.49 -0.37 -13.32
CA ARG A 33 9.47 -1.80 -13.71
C ARG A 33 10.68 -2.56 -13.18
N GLY A 34 11.83 -1.91 -13.06
CA GLY A 34 13.04 -2.48 -12.48
C GLY A 34 12.94 -2.81 -10.99
N ASP A 35 11.92 -2.31 -10.30
CA ASP A 35 11.71 -2.59 -8.87
C ASP A 35 11.05 -3.97 -8.61
N ARG A 36 10.74 -4.74 -9.63
CA ARG A 36 9.99 -6.00 -9.56
C ARG A 36 10.49 -6.95 -8.48
N VAL A 37 11.76 -7.29 -8.51
CA VAL A 37 12.36 -8.25 -7.54
C VAL A 37 12.38 -7.65 -6.13
N ALA A 38 12.79 -6.39 -6.00
CA ALA A 38 12.81 -5.69 -4.72
C ALA A 38 11.41 -5.57 -4.10
N ALA A 39 10.40 -5.28 -4.91
CA ALA A 39 9.00 -5.22 -4.46
C ALA A 39 8.48 -6.58 -3.98
N ALA A 40 8.82 -7.67 -4.67
CA ALA A 40 8.47 -9.02 -4.24
C ALA A 40 9.12 -9.37 -2.89
N GLN A 41 10.39 -9.07 -2.72
CA GLN A 41 11.10 -9.26 -1.45
C GLN A 41 10.51 -8.40 -0.34
N LEU A 42 10.08 -7.19 -0.66
CA LEU A 42 9.40 -6.30 0.29
C LEU A 42 8.08 -6.90 0.78
N LEU A 43 7.26 -7.46 -0.11
CA LEU A 43 6.01 -8.14 0.27
C LEU A 43 6.28 -9.27 1.27
N LEU A 44 7.25 -10.13 1.00
CA LEU A 44 7.63 -11.22 1.90
C LEU A 44 8.07 -10.70 3.26
N SER A 45 8.96 -9.71 3.29
CA SER A 45 9.43 -9.11 4.54
C SER A 45 8.29 -8.48 5.34
N ALA A 46 7.41 -7.76 4.66
CA ALA A 46 6.31 -7.04 5.29
C ALA A 46 5.25 -7.97 5.90
N TYR A 47 4.94 -9.08 5.22
CA TYR A 47 3.82 -9.95 5.58
C TYR A 47 4.23 -11.13 6.46
N ARG A 48 5.49 -11.55 6.43
CA ARG A 48 5.97 -12.71 7.18
C ARG A 48 5.69 -12.57 8.67
N GLY A 49 4.97 -13.55 9.24
CA GLY A 49 4.58 -13.56 10.64
C GLY A 49 3.42 -12.62 11.00
N THR A 50 2.78 -11.98 10.03
CA THR A 50 1.61 -11.12 10.23
C THR A 50 0.33 -11.82 9.83
N ILE A 51 -0.84 -11.18 10.05
CA ILE A 51 -2.15 -11.67 9.62
C ILE A 51 -2.26 -11.79 8.10
N ASP A 52 -1.44 -11.05 7.34
CA ASP A 52 -1.39 -11.10 5.87
C ASP A 52 -0.54 -12.26 5.35
N ASP A 53 0.22 -12.95 6.21
CA ASP A 53 1.08 -14.08 5.81
C ASP A 53 0.23 -15.28 5.38
N GLU A 54 0.33 -15.64 4.12
CA GLU A 54 -0.33 -16.82 3.53
C GLU A 54 0.69 -17.93 3.22
N GLY A 55 1.93 -17.79 3.71
CA GLY A 55 3.01 -18.75 3.50
C GLY A 55 3.64 -18.67 2.12
N GLU A 56 3.57 -17.51 1.47
CA GLU A 56 4.12 -17.28 0.13
C GLU A 56 5.63 -17.51 0.14
N ASP A 57 6.13 -18.10 -0.94
CA ASP A 57 7.55 -18.21 -1.26
C ASP A 57 7.97 -17.08 -2.23
N ASP A 58 9.24 -17.08 -2.61
CA ASP A 58 9.78 -16.07 -3.53
C ASP A 58 9.05 -16.06 -4.88
N GLU A 59 8.72 -17.25 -5.41
CA GLU A 59 8.00 -17.36 -6.69
C GLU A 59 6.59 -16.79 -6.61
N ALA A 60 5.85 -17.11 -5.55
CA ALA A 60 4.51 -16.58 -5.33
C ALA A 60 4.51 -15.07 -5.17
N ALA A 61 5.51 -14.51 -4.49
CA ALA A 61 5.65 -13.06 -4.33
C ALA A 61 5.96 -12.38 -5.67
N LEU A 62 6.82 -12.97 -6.49
CA LEU A 62 7.09 -12.45 -7.84
C LEU A 62 5.85 -12.48 -8.72
N ASP A 63 5.08 -13.57 -8.69
CA ASP A 63 3.83 -13.68 -9.43
C ASP A 63 2.82 -12.63 -8.99
N ALA A 64 2.72 -12.37 -7.69
CA ALA A 64 1.85 -11.32 -7.15
C ALA A 64 2.27 -9.93 -7.67
N ILE A 65 3.56 -9.61 -7.65
CA ILE A 65 4.06 -8.34 -8.19
C ILE A 65 3.81 -8.23 -9.69
N ASP A 66 4.05 -9.29 -10.45
CA ASP A 66 3.77 -9.29 -11.88
C ASP A 66 2.28 -9.00 -12.17
N HIS A 67 1.39 -9.57 -11.38
CA HIS A 67 -0.03 -9.29 -11.48
C HIS A 67 -0.34 -7.82 -11.16
N TYR A 68 0.18 -7.28 -10.05
CA TYR A 68 0.01 -5.87 -9.73
C TYR A 68 0.54 -4.96 -10.84
N PHE A 69 1.71 -5.24 -11.38
CA PHE A 69 2.34 -4.42 -12.42
C PHE A 69 1.52 -4.34 -13.71
N THR A 70 0.61 -5.29 -13.96
CA THR A 70 -0.34 -5.21 -15.08
C THR A 70 -1.57 -4.33 -14.78
N HIS A 71 -1.81 -3.96 -13.51
CA HIS A 71 -3.05 -3.31 -13.08
C HIS A 71 -2.83 -1.97 -12.35
N ILE A 72 -1.63 -1.67 -11.87
CA ILE A 72 -1.39 -0.45 -11.08
C ILE A 72 -1.51 0.81 -11.92
N ILE A 73 -1.84 1.89 -11.24
CA ILE A 73 -1.77 3.25 -11.76
C ILE A 73 -0.36 3.76 -11.49
N TRP A 74 0.51 3.64 -12.47
CA TRP A 74 1.94 3.95 -12.34
C TRP A 74 2.23 5.35 -11.81
N PRO A 75 1.56 6.44 -12.31
CA PRO A 75 1.81 7.79 -11.84
C PRO A 75 1.38 8.06 -10.39
N SER A 76 0.70 7.13 -9.75
CA SER A 76 0.21 7.27 -8.36
C SER A 76 0.75 6.20 -7.42
N SER A 77 1.69 5.38 -7.89
CA SER A 77 2.30 4.28 -7.12
C SER A 77 3.73 4.63 -6.76
N PHE A 78 4.04 4.58 -5.47
CA PHE A 78 5.28 5.10 -4.89
C PHE A 78 6.03 4.06 -4.09
N VAL A 79 7.35 4.23 -4.04
CA VAL A 79 8.26 3.47 -3.19
C VAL A 79 9.09 4.39 -2.32
N VAL A 80 9.50 3.88 -1.16
CA VAL A 80 10.44 4.55 -0.26
C VAL A 80 11.73 3.74 -0.24
N LEU A 81 12.87 4.42 -0.35
CA LEU A 81 14.18 3.81 -0.34
C LEU A 81 15.01 4.30 0.85
N ASP A 82 15.71 3.35 1.46
CA ASP A 82 16.81 3.61 2.39
C ASP A 82 18.10 3.25 1.66
N GLY A 83 18.81 4.27 1.18
CA GLY A 83 19.87 4.08 0.22
C GLY A 83 19.34 3.41 -1.06
N MET A 84 19.85 2.22 -1.37
CA MET A 84 19.37 1.42 -2.52
C MET A 84 18.30 0.39 -2.14
N GLN A 85 18.00 0.22 -0.85
CA GLN A 85 17.01 -0.75 -0.38
C GLN A 85 15.60 -0.18 -0.46
N LEU A 86 14.71 -0.91 -1.09
CA LEU A 86 13.28 -0.60 -1.13
C LEU A 86 12.65 -1.04 0.20
N VAL A 87 12.15 -0.07 0.99
CA VAL A 87 11.69 -0.32 2.35
C VAL A 87 10.20 -0.11 2.57
N ALA A 88 9.53 0.53 1.64
CA ALA A 88 8.08 0.64 1.65
C ALA A 88 7.54 0.86 0.24
N MET A 89 6.28 0.54 0.04
CA MET A 89 5.56 0.85 -1.20
C MET A 89 4.08 1.10 -0.94
N SER A 90 3.48 1.92 -1.79
CA SER A 90 2.05 2.15 -1.89
C SER A 90 1.67 2.07 -3.36
N LEU A 91 0.89 1.07 -3.72
CA LEU A 91 0.42 0.89 -5.09
C LEU A 91 -1.05 1.27 -5.18
N VAL A 92 -1.44 1.82 -6.31
CA VAL A 92 -2.82 2.20 -6.60
C VAL A 92 -3.35 1.31 -7.71
N VAL A 93 -4.52 0.75 -7.50
CA VAL A 93 -5.24 -0.07 -8.48
C VAL A 93 -6.65 0.46 -8.70
N ILE A 94 -7.29 0.06 -9.81
CA ILE A 94 -8.70 0.31 -10.07
C ILE A 94 -9.46 -1.01 -10.02
N VAL A 95 -10.52 -1.04 -9.22
CA VAL A 95 -11.45 -2.18 -9.12
C VAL A 95 -12.86 -1.63 -9.28
N ASP A 96 -13.60 -2.14 -10.27
CA ASP A 96 -14.97 -1.68 -10.55
C ASP A 96 -15.10 -0.16 -10.66
N GLU A 97 -14.19 0.45 -11.41
CA GLU A 97 -14.12 1.90 -11.65
C GLU A 97 -13.74 2.76 -10.44
N HIS A 98 -13.40 2.14 -9.31
CA HIS A 98 -12.95 2.84 -8.09
C HIS A 98 -11.45 2.65 -7.85
N HIS A 99 -10.80 3.71 -7.38
CA HIS A 99 -9.39 3.67 -7.01
C HIS A 99 -9.21 3.08 -5.60
N TYR A 100 -8.21 2.22 -5.45
CA TYR A 100 -7.83 1.61 -4.17
C TYR A 100 -6.33 1.69 -3.95
N ILE A 101 -5.93 1.91 -2.72
CA ILE A 101 -4.54 1.74 -2.28
C ILE A 101 -4.36 0.26 -1.91
N ASP A 102 -3.63 -0.47 -2.73
CA ASP A 102 -3.38 -1.92 -2.54
C ASP A 102 -2.24 -2.39 -3.48
N PRO A 103 -1.19 -3.04 -2.95
CA PRO A 103 -0.87 -3.20 -1.54
C PRO A 103 -0.14 -2.01 -0.94
N VAL A 104 -0.13 -1.94 0.38
CA VAL A 104 0.81 -1.13 1.16
C VAL A 104 1.71 -2.09 1.92
N ALA A 105 3.00 -1.94 1.79
CA ALA A 105 3.97 -2.80 2.46
C ALA A 105 5.12 -1.97 3.03
N THR A 106 5.58 -2.33 4.23
CA THR A 106 6.75 -1.75 4.86
C THR A 106 7.65 -2.89 5.33
N ALA A 107 8.93 -2.82 5.00
CA ALA A 107 9.91 -3.81 5.44
C ALA A 107 9.88 -3.99 6.95
N SER A 108 10.01 -5.23 7.42
CA SER A 108 9.94 -5.55 8.87
C SER A 108 10.93 -4.74 9.70
N SER A 109 12.10 -4.43 9.14
CA SER A 109 13.14 -3.60 9.78
C SER A 109 12.78 -2.12 9.92
N HIS A 110 11.77 -1.64 9.21
CA HIS A 110 11.41 -0.22 9.10
C HIS A 110 9.99 0.10 9.57
N LYS A 111 9.27 -0.88 10.13
CA LYS A 111 7.91 -0.67 10.67
C LYS A 111 7.90 0.27 11.87
N GLY A 112 6.79 0.99 12.06
CA GLY A 112 6.59 1.89 13.19
C GLY A 112 7.28 3.25 13.07
N ARG A 113 7.78 3.61 11.89
CA ARG A 113 8.47 4.89 11.64
C ARG A 113 7.69 5.86 10.76
N GLY A 114 6.44 5.54 10.40
CA GLY A 114 5.63 6.36 9.50
C GLY A 114 6.04 6.29 8.03
N ILE A 115 6.85 5.33 7.64
CA ILE A 115 7.39 5.20 6.26
C ILE A 115 6.29 4.73 5.30
N GLY A 116 5.50 3.74 5.69
CA GLY A 116 4.35 3.28 4.92
C GLY A 116 3.30 4.39 4.76
N ARG A 117 3.05 5.14 5.83
CA ARG A 117 2.16 6.30 5.79
C ARG A 117 2.66 7.36 4.80
N ALA A 118 3.96 7.60 4.75
CA ALA A 118 4.56 8.54 3.80
C ALA A 118 4.34 8.10 2.34
N ALA A 119 4.52 6.82 2.04
CA ALA A 119 4.25 6.27 0.72
C ALA A 119 2.78 6.45 0.31
N VAL A 120 1.85 6.09 1.20
CA VAL A 120 0.41 6.28 0.97
C VAL A 120 0.08 7.76 0.75
N THR A 121 0.65 8.66 1.55
CA THR A 121 0.44 10.10 1.42
C THR A 121 0.80 10.60 0.02
N GLU A 122 1.92 10.15 -0.55
CA GLU A 122 2.30 10.52 -1.91
C GLU A 122 1.32 9.96 -2.96
N SER A 123 0.82 8.74 -2.77
CA SER A 123 -0.24 8.20 -3.62
C SER A 123 -1.51 9.06 -3.56
N LEU A 124 -1.93 9.47 -2.37
CA LEU A 124 -3.11 10.33 -2.17
C LEU A 124 -2.91 11.71 -2.82
N ARG A 125 -1.72 12.29 -2.69
CA ARG A 125 -1.39 13.57 -3.34
C ARG A 125 -1.51 13.48 -4.86
N SER A 126 -0.95 12.43 -5.45
CA SER A 126 -1.02 12.18 -6.88
C SER A 126 -2.48 12.04 -7.35
N LEU A 127 -3.27 11.22 -6.66
CA LEU A 127 -4.69 11.02 -6.99
C LEU A 127 -5.49 12.32 -6.88
N ALA A 128 -5.29 13.08 -5.81
CA ALA A 128 -5.96 14.37 -5.63
C ALA A 128 -5.60 15.36 -6.75
N SER A 129 -4.33 15.40 -7.15
CA SER A 129 -3.85 16.30 -8.21
C SER A 129 -4.42 15.98 -9.59
N THR A 130 -4.84 14.73 -9.81
CA THR A 130 -5.47 14.30 -11.07
C THR A 130 -7.00 14.35 -11.04
N GLY A 131 -7.59 14.89 -9.97
CA GLY A 131 -9.03 15.08 -9.85
C GLY A 131 -9.81 13.85 -9.41
N VAL A 132 -9.15 12.83 -8.87
CA VAL A 132 -9.81 11.66 -8.28
C VAL A 132 -10.58 12.10 -7.03
N ALA A 133 -11.87 11.79 -6.97
CA ALA A 133 -12.76 12.31 -5.92
C ALA A 133 -12.62 11.55 -4.60
N ASP A 134 -12.39 10.24 -4.66
CA ASP A 134 -12.24 9.40 -3.48
C ASP A 134 -11.35 8.20 -3.76
N VAL A 135 -10.90 7.55 -2.69
CA VAL A 135 -10.05 6.36 -2.77
C VAL A 135 -10.41 5.40 -1.65
N GLY A 136 -10.32 4.12 -1.92
CA GLY A 136 -10.59 3.05 -0.97
C GLY A 136 -9.34 2.29 -0.54
N ALA A 137 -9.49 1.50 0.50
CA ALA A 137 -8.55 0.48 0.93
C ALA A 137 -9.35 -0.70 1.47
N THR A 138 -8.87 -1.92 1.25
CA THR A 138 -9.45 -3.10 1.85
C THR A 138 -8.46 -3.68 2.86
N ILE A 139 -8.93 -3.91 4.08
CA ILE A 139 -8.07 -4.32 5.19
C ILE A 139 -8.63 -5.61 5.78
N ILE A 140 -7.77 -6.61 6.00
CA ILE A 140 -8.16 -7.81 6.75
C ILE A 140 -8.54 -7.39 8.16
N ASP A 141 -9.72 -7.80 8.59
CA ASP A 141 -10.22 -7.50 9.93
C ASP A 141 -9.26 -8.04 10.99
N GLY A 142 -8.84 -7.19 11.92
CA GLY A 142 -7.84 -7.52 12.92
C GLY A 142 -6.41 -7.11 12.56
N ASN A 143 -6.17 -6.63 11.33
CA ASN A 143 -4.88 -6.01 10.98
C ASN A 143 -4.79 -4.60 11.58
N THR A 144 -4.48 -4.55 12.86
CA THR A 144 -4.47 -3.30 13.65
C THR A 144 -3.51 -2.25 13.09
N ALA A 145 -2.36 -2.68 12.58
CA ALA A 145 -1.36 -1.75 12.01
C ALA A 145 -1.93 -1.01 10.79
N SER A 146 -2.57 -1.75 9.86
CA SER A 146 -3.21 -1.15 8.69
C SER A 146 -4.43 -0.31 9.07
N GLU A 147 -5.27 -0.79 9.98
CA GLU A 147 -6.42 -0.04 10.47
C GLU A 147 -6.01 1.32 11.05
N ARG A 148 -4.95 1.36 11.87
CA ARG A 148 -4.42 2.60 12.43
C ARG A 148 -3.81 3.52 11.39
N LEU A 149 -3.08 2.95 10.42
CA LEU A 149 -2.47 3.73 9.34
C LEU A 149 -3.55 4.46 8.55
N PHE A 150 -4.54 3.75 8.06
CA PHE A 150 -5.59 4.34 7.23
C PHE A 150 -6.52 5.26 8.03
N ALA A 151 -6.88 4.91 9.27
CA ALA A 151 -7.64 5.80 10.14
C ALA A 151 -6.89 7.12 10.42
N GLY A 152 -5.58 7.03 10.63
CA GLY A 152 -4.72 8.22 10.83
C GLY A 152 -4.64 9.13 9.60
N LEU A 153 -4.92 8.60 8.41
CA LEU A 153 -5.00 9.35 7.15
C LEU A 153 -6.42 9.87 6.86
N GLY A 154 -7.39 9.58 7.72
CA GLY A 154 -8.77 10.04 7.57
C GLY A 154 -9.72 9.06 6.88
N PHE A 155 -9.26 7.85 6.56
CA PHE A 155 -10.15 6.82 6.02
C PHE A 155 -11.17 6.37 7.05
N ALA A 156 -12.41 6.17 6.63
CA ALA A 156 -13.47 5.64 7.47
C ALA A 156 -13.96 4.29 6.92
N ARG A 157 -14.23 3.36 7.83
CA ARG A 157 -14.82 2.07 7.48
C ARG A 157 -16.24 2.28 6.94
N VAL A 158 -16.52 1.71 5.78
CA VAL A 158 -17.83 1.84 5.12
C VAL A 158 -18.62 0.53 5.08
N GLY A 159 -17.98 -0.61 5.28
CA GLY A 159 -18.68 -1.90 5.30
C GLY A 159 -17.73 -3.08 5.12
N GLU A 160 -18.30 -4.25 4.92
CA GLU A 160 -17.55 -5.44 4.54
C GLU A 160 -17.18 -5.38 3.06
N TRP A 161 -15.99 -5.88 2.76
CA TRP A 161 -15.56 -6.09 1.39
C TRP A 161 -16.09 -7.43 0.89
N VAL A 162 -16.82 -7.39 -0.17
CA VAL A 162 -17.47 -8.59 -0.76
C VAL A 162 -16.82 -8.95 -2.09
#